data_5fe970fa1cefcf1c4d88a877d6fb7eef
#
_entry.id   5fe970fa1cefcf1c4d88a877d6fb7eef
#
_cell.length_a   1.000
_cell.length_b   1.000
_cell.length_c   1.000
_cell.angle_alpha   90.00
_cell.angle_beta   90.00
_cell.angle_gamma   90.00
#
_symmetry.space_group_name_H-M   'P 1'
#
loop_
_entity.id
_entity.type
_entity.pdbx_description
1 polymer ?
#
loop_
_entity_poly.entity_id
_entity_poly.type
_entity_poly.pdbx_seq_one_letter_code
_entity_poly.pdbx_strand_id
1 'polypeptide(L)'
;MSKKDIQKQFDYAVGQVIKQGQPAYSVENKDCYYRLKKGNTILKCPIGWLIPDSYFKAHPDDIEDTGVMELDSSVYSHTRMTPFKKNRDILRDLQGAHDDSAIYTGFVDEFKNRAKEVANFHKLKWNFE
;
A
#
# COMPACT_ATOMS: atom_id res chain seq x y z
N MET A 1 16.66 8.50 -6.45
CA MET A 1 15.54 8.14 -7.33
C MET A 1 14.76 9.38 -7.72
N SER A 2 14.28 9.41 -8.94
CA SER A 2 13.57 10.58 -9.44
C SER A 2 12.12 10.58 -8.94
N LYS A 3 11.53 11.76 -8.91
CA LYS A 3 10.12 11.94 -8.58
C LYS A 3 9.23 11.17 -9.58
N LYS A 4 9.69 11.01 -10.80
CA LYS A 4 8.99 10.26 -11.84
C LYS A 4 8.83 8.79 -11.45
N ASP A 5 9.85 8.18 -10.85
CA ASP A 5 9.79 6.80 -10.40
C ASP A 5 8.84 6.64 -9.23
N ILE A 6 8.84 7.60 -8.30
CA ILE A 6 7.89 7.62 -7.18
C ILE A 6 6.47 7.71 -7.70
N GLN A 7 6.22 8.63 -8.65
CA GLN A 7 4.89 8.81 -9.24
C GLN A 7 4.40 7.52 -9.89
N LYS A 8 5.28 6.85 -10.65
CA LYS A 8 4.93 5.59 -11.33
C LYS A 8 4.49 4.52 -10.35
N GLN A 9 5.23 4.34 -9.26
CA GLN A 9 4.89 3.30 -8.30
C GLN A 9 3.72 3.68 -7.40
N PHE A 10 3.58 4.96 -7.08
CA PHE A 10 2.40 5.47 -6.40
C PHE A 10 1.15 5.14 -7.22
N ASP A 11 1.17 5.47 -8.51
CA ASP A 11 0.03 5.20 -9.40
C ASP A 11 -0.26 3.70 -9.51
N TYR A 12 0.77 2.88 -9.57
CA TYR A 12 0.60 1.43 -9.60
C TYR A 12 -0.12 0.93 -8.34
N ALA A 13 0.37 1.33 -7.16
CA ALA A 13 -0.20 0.87 -5.90
C ALA A 13 -1.66 1.33 -5.73
N VAL A 14 -1.91 2.60 -5.97
CA VAL A 14 -3.27 3.17 -5.88
C VAL A 14 -4.21 2.49 -6.87
N GLY A 15 -3.76 2.35 -8.12
CA GLY A 15 -4.57 1.72 -9.16
C GLY A 15 -4.94 0.28 -8.82
N GLN A 16 -4.02 -0.48 -8.25
CA GLN A 16 -4.28 -1.86 -7.86
C GLN A 16 -5.30 -1.96 -6.73
N VAL A 17 -5.20 -1.09 -5.73
CA VAL A 17 -6.18 -1.07 -4.63
C VAL A 17 -7.58 -0.71 -5.15
N ILE A 18 -7.68 0.29 -6.02
CA ILE A 18 -8.95 0.68 -6.63
C ILE A 18 -9.55 -0.50 -7.43
N LYS A 19 -8.72 -1.14 -8.24
CA LYS A 19 -9.15 -2.27 -9.07
C LYS A 19 -9.59 -3.46 -8.21
N GLN A 20 -8.88 -3.70 -7.10
CA GLN A 20 -9.24 -4.75 -6.14
C GLN A 20 -10.61 -4.48 -5.52
N GLY A 21 -10.94 -3.23 -5.27
CA GLY A 21 -12.27 -2.81 -4.83
C GLY A 21 -12.59 -3.01 -3.36
N GLN A 22 -11.67 -3.61 -2.60
CA GLN A 22 -11.87 -3.84 -1.18
C GLN A 22 -10.52 -3.80 -0.45
N PRO A 23 -10.54 -3.48 0.86
CA PRO A 23 -9.31 -3.38 1.63
C PRO A 23 -8.79 -4.75 2.07
N ALA A 24 -7.49 -4.80 2.36
CA ALA A 24 -6.87 -5.96 3.00
C ALA A 24 -7.12 -5.88 4.51
N TYR A 25 -8.39 -6.02 4.89
CA TYR A 25 -8.86 -5.83 6.27
C TYR A 25 -9.55 -7.09 6.76
N SER A 26 -9.14 -7.58 7.94
CA SER A 26 -9.79 -8.71 8.59
C SER A 26 -10.84 -8.21 9.57
N VAL A 27 -12.10 -8.51 9.30
CA VAL A 27 -13.20 -8.16 10.19
C VAL A 27 -13.04 -8.90 11.52
N GLU A 28 -12.56 -10.16 11.47
CA GLU A 28 -12.37 -10.98 12.68
C GLU A 28 -11.33 -10.39 13.61
N ASN A 29 -10.17 -10.00 13.06
CA ASN A 29 -9.05 -9.48 13.83
C ASN A 29 -9.12 -7.95 13.99
N LYS A 30 -10.00 -7.28 13.26
CA LYS A 30 -10.15 -5.83 13.25
C LYS A 30 -8.83 -5.13 12.92
N ASP A 31 -8.12 -5.66 11.92
CA ASP A 31 -6.79 -5.18 11.57
C ASP A 31 -6.55 -5.25 10.07
N CYS A 32 -5.63 -4.42 9.59
CA CYS A 32 -5.21 -4.41 8.20
C CYS A 32 -3.92 -5.17 8.03
N TYR A 33 -3.75 -5.76 6.86
CA TYR A 33 -2.56 -6.56 6.53
C TYR A 33 -1.94 -6.05 5.23
N TYR A 34 -0.65 -6.30 5.08
CA TYR A 34 0.00 -6.08 3.78
C TYR A 34 -0.58 -7.04 2.74
N ARG A 35 -0.82 -8.26 3.15
CA ARG A 35 -1.34 -9.31 2.30
C ARG A 35 -2.25 -10.21 3.11
N LEU A 36 -3.52 -10.28 2.72
CA LEU A 36 -4.54 -11.04 3.43
C LEU A 36 -5.21 -12.05 2.50
N LYS A 37 -5.18 -13.31 2.88
CA LYS A 37 -5.90 -14.34 2.15
C LYS A 37 -7.34 -14.41 2.65
N LYS A 38 -8.29 -14.24 1.74
CA LYS A 38 -9.72 -14.32 2.05
C LYS A 38 -10.36 -15.28 1.06
N GLY A 39 -10.62 -16.51 1.53
CA GLY A 39 -11.06 -17.57 0.64
C GLY A 39 -9.97 -17.89 -0.38
N ASN A 40 -10.30 -17.83 -1.66
CA ASN A 40 -9.34 -18.03 -2.74
C ASN A 40 -8.75 -16.72 -3.26
N THR A 41 -9.10 -15.59 -2.63
CA THR A 41 -8.66 -14.27 -3.06
C THR A 41 -7.57 -13.77 -2.13
N ILE A 42 -6.54 -13.18 -2.71
CA ILE A 42 -5.49 -12.49 -1.94
C ILE A 42 -5.75 -10.99 -2.07
N LEU A 43 -5.98 -10.35 -0.92
CA LEU A 43 -6.17 -8.91 -0.85
C LEU A 43 -4.87 -8.26 -0.36
N LYS A 44 -4.53 -7.10 -0.92
CA LYS A 44 -3.30 -6.40 -0.55
C LYS A 44 -3.59 -4.93 -0.27
N CYS A 45 -2.87 -4.36 0.69
CA CYS A 45 -2.83 -2.92 0.90
C CYS A 45 -1.91 -2.29 -0.15
N PRO A 46 -1.82 -0.96 -0.25
CA PRO A 46 -0.93 -0.34 -1.24
C PRO A 46 0.50 -0.85 -1.17
N ILE A 47 1.05 -0.99 0.03
CA ILE A 47 2.42 -1.47 0.21
C ILE A 47 2.53 -2.94 -0.22
N GLY A 48 1.51 -3.75 0.09
CA GLY A 48 1.47 -5.15 -0.31
C GLY A 48 1.54 -5.32 -1.82
N TRP A 49 0.98 -4.38 -2.58
CA TRP A 49 1.06 -4.40 -4.04
C TRP A 49 2.47 -4.05 -4.55
N LEU A 50 3.22 -3.25 -3.79
CA LEU A 50 4.58 -2.86 -4.16
C LEU A 50 5.61 -3.94 -3.82
N ILE A 51 5.30 -4.81 -2.88
CA ILE A 51 6.19 -5.89 -2.45
C ILE A 51 5.86 -7.15 -3.27
N PRO A 52 6.85 -7.79 -3.92
CA PRO A 52 6.56 -8.97 -4.74
C PRO A 52 6.16 -10.18 -3.88
N ASP A 53 5.35 -11.07 -4.46
CA ASP A 53 4.91 -12.29 -3.78
C ASP A 53 6.09 -13.17 -3.33
N SER A 54 7.19 -13.15 -4.08
CA SER A 54 8.40 -13.89 -3.72
C SER A 54 8.96 -13.46 -2.36
N TYR A 55 8.85 -12.17 -2.04
CA TYR A 55 9.30 -11.68 -0.74
C TYR A 55 8.42 -12.22 0.39
N PHE A 56 7.09 -12.21 0.19
CA PHE A 56 6.16 -12.76 1.17
C PHE A 56 6.39 -14.26 1.39
N LYS A 57 6.70 -15.00 0.33
CA LYS A 57 7.02 -16.42 0.44
C LYS A 57 8.28 -16.68 1.27
N ALA A 58 9.30 -15.85 1.09
CA ALA A 58 10.56 -15.95 1.80
C ALA A 58 10.45 -15.49 3.26
N HIS A 59 9.49 -14.62 3.55
CA HIS A 59 9.31 -14.00 4.87
C HIS A 59 7.85 -14.08 5.31
N PRO A 60 7.30 -15.29 5.50
CA PRO A 60 5.85 -15.47 5.69
C PRO A 60 5.29 -14.83 6.97
N ASP A 61 6.10 -14.71 8.01
CA ASP A 61 5.62 -14.24 9.32
C ASP A 61 6.20 -12.91 9.78
N ASP A 62 7.17 -12.37 9.06
CA ASP A 62 7.98 -11.26 9.59
C ASP A 62 7.45 -9.87 9.27
N ILE A 63 6.65 -9.75 8.21
CA ILE A 63 6.33 -8.43 7.68
C ILE A 63 5.03 -7.84 8.25
N GLU A 64 4.05 -8.70 8.58
CA GLU A 64 2.71 -8.21 8.97
C GLU A 64 2.69 -7.42 10.28
N ASP A 65 3.60 -7.73 11.19
CA ASP A 65 3.67 -7.02 12.47
C ASP A 65 4.62 -5.81 12.43
N THR A 66 5.14 -5.49 11.25
CA THR A 66 6.13 -4.44 11.08
C THR A 66 5.48 -3.18 10.48
N GLY A 67 5.65 -2.04 11.15
CA GLY A 67 5.20 -0.76 10.60
C GLY A 67 5.99 -0.36 9.36
N VAL A 68 5.40 0.49 8.52
CA VAL A 68 6.02 0.90 7.26
C VAL A 68 7.40 1.51 7.48
N MET A 69 7.56 2.32 8.54
CA MET A 69 8.83 3.02 8.81
C MET A 69 9.93 2.06 9.29
N GLU A 70 9.55 0.88 9.78
CA GLU A 70 10.47 -0.11 10.31
C GLU A 70 10.73 -1.28 9.36
N LEU A 71 10.22 -1.23 8.12
CA LEU A 71 10.45 -2.30 7.15
C LEU A 71 11.94 -2.49 6.90
N ASP A 72 12.36 -3.76 6.82
CA ASP A 72 13.75 -4.13 6.57
C ASP A 72 14.22 -3.52 5.25
N SER A 73 15.47 -3.06 5.22
CA SER A 73 16.04 -2.43 4.03
C SER A 73 16.04 -3.36 2.80
N SER A 74 16.04 -4.67 3.01
CA SER A 74 15.99 -5.65 1.91
C SER A 74 14.70 -5.52 1.08
N VAL A 75 13.60 -5.03 1.67
CA VAL A 75 12.36 -4.79 0.95
C VAL A 75 12.57 -3.79 -0.18
N TYR A 76 13.45 -2.81 0.04
CA TYR A 76 13.69 -1.72 -0.92
C TYR A 76 14.64 -2.11 -2.05
N SER A 77 15.14 -3.34 -2.08
CA SER A 77 15.91 -3.84 -3.22
C SER A 77 15.00 -4.23 -4.39
N HIS A 78 13.71 -4.37 -4.15
CA HIS A 78 12.74 -4.73 -5.19
C HIS A 78 12.30 -3.48 -5.96
N THR A 79 12.14 -3.64 -7.28
CA THR A 79 11.93 -2.54 -8.22
C THR A 79 10.85 -1.54 -7.80
N ARG A 80 9.68 -2.04 -7.34
CA ARG A 80 8.58 -1.15 -7.01
C ARG A 80 8.76 -0.42 -5.68
N MET A 81 9.61 -0.97 -4.80
CA MET A 81 9.87 -0.37 -3.50
C MET A 81 11.08 0.57 -3.52
N THR A 82 12.01 0.35 -4.43
CA THR A 82 13.26 1.11 -4.50
C THR A 82 13.07 2.64 -4.46
N PRO A 83 12.10 3.23 -5.21
CA PRO A 83 11.94 4.68 -5.20
C PRO A 83 11.61 5.26 -3.83
N PHE A 84 11.07 4.44 -2.93
CA PHE A 84 10.63 4.91 -1.62
C PHE A 84 11.65 4.75 -0.51
N LYS A 85 12.83 4.22 -0.83
CA LYS A 85 13.86 3.97 0.20
C LYS A 85 14.16 5.20 1.04
N LYS A 86 14.22 6.38 0.41
CA LYS A 86 14.47 7.66 1.09
C LYS A 86 13.20 8.48 1.26
N ASN A 87 12.04 7.90 0.99
CA ASN A 87 10.75 8.59 1.03
C ASN A 87 9.70 7.67 1.65
N ARG A 88 10.05 7.05 2.78
CA ARG A 88 9.15 6.11 3.47
C ARG A 88 7.89 6.78 4.00
N ASP A 89 7.95 8.10 4.23
CA ASP A 89 6.81 8.88 4.68
C ASP A 89 5.65 8.84 3.67
N ILE A 90 5.95 8.79 2.37
CA ILE A 90 4.92 8.64 1.34
C ILE A 90 4.20 7.30 1.52
N LEU A 91 4.97 6.23 1.74
CA LEU A 91 4.39 4.90 1.97
C LEU A 91 3.56 4.87 3.24
N ARG A 92 4.07 5.45 4.33
CA ARG A 92 3.34 5.52 5.60
C ARG A 92 2.00 6.22 5.42
N ASP A 93 2.01 7.36 4.73
CA ASP A 93 0.80 8.14 4.51
C ASP A 93 -0.18 7.41 3.60
N LEU A 94 0.31 6.75 2.55
CA LEU A 94 -0.54 5.96 1.66
C LEU A 94 -1.13 4.74 2.38
N GLN A 95 -0.35 4.10 3.24
CA GLN A 95 -0.84 3.00 4.06
C GLN A 95 -1.93 3.48 5.01
N GLY A 96 -1.73 4.65 5.61
CA GLY A 96 -2.75 5.28 6.46
C GLY A 96 -4.03 5.56 5.71
N ALA A 97 -3.93 6.00 4.45
CA ALA A 97 -5.12 6.23 3.61
C ALA A 97 -5.94 4.95 3.44
N HIS A 98 -5.26 3.82 3.25
CA HIS A 98 -5.92 2.51 3.14
C HIS A 98 -6.53 2.10 4.48
N ASP A 99 -5.73 2.12 5.54
CA ASP A 99 -6.15 1.60 6.84
C ASP A 99 -7.30 2.41 7.43
N ASP A 100 -7.26 3.73 7.26
CA ASP A 100 -8.32 4.62 7.77
C ASP A 100 -9.60 4.51 6.96
N SER A 101 -9.52 4.01 5.73
CA SER A 101 -10.69 3.81 4.86
C SER A 101 -11.31 2.42 5.00
N ALA A 102 -10.57 1.47 5.58
CA ALA A 102 -10.93 0.05 5.55
C ALA A 102 -12.27 -0.27 6.21
N ILE A 103 -12.66 0.51 7.20
CA ILE A 103 -13.90 0.29 7.96
C ILE A 103 -15.14 0.91 7.30
N TYR A 104 -14.97 1.71 6.25
CA TYR A 104 -16.09 2.39 5.59
C TYR A 104 -16.73 1.51 4.53
N THR A 105 -18.06 1.56 4.44
CA THR A 105 -18.79 0.81 3.41
C THR A 105 -18.43 1.29 2.01
N GLY A 106 -18.15 2.58 1.85
CA GLY A 106 -17.67 3.13 0.58
C GLY A 106 -16.15 3.18 0.52
N PHE A 107 -15.50 2.05 0.75
CA PHE A 107 -14.03 1.99 0.84
C PHE A 107 -13.32 2.66 -0.33
N VAL A 108 -13.71 2.33 -1.58
CA VAL A 108 -12.99 2.83 -2.76
C VAL A 108 -13.04 4.35 -2.81
N ASP A 109 -14.22 4.95 -2.60
CA ASP A 109 -14.36 6.40 -2.63
C ASP A 109 -13.59 7.07 -1.50
N GLU A 110 -13.67 6.50 -0.30
CA GLU A 110 -12.95 7.03 0.85
C GLU A 110 -11.43 6.93 0.65
N PHE A 111 -10.97 5.77 0.15
CA PHE A 111 -9.55 5.57 -0.16
C PHE A 111 -9.06 6.58 -1.20
N LYS A 112 -9.83 6.76 -2.28
CA LYS A 112 -9.47 7.74 -3.32
C LYS A 112 -9.30 9.13 -2.73
N ASN A 113 -10.25 9.57 -1.90
CA ASN A 113 -10.19 10.89 -1.29
C ASN A 113 -8.92 11.05 -0.43
N ARG A 114 -8.61 10.07 0.39
CA ARG A 114 -7.45 10.11 1.28
C ARG A 114 -6.14 9.98 0.51
N ALA A 115 -6.09 9.11 -0.49
CA ALA A 115 -4.89 8.94 -1.33
C ALA A 115 -4.61 10.21 -2.15
N LYS A 116 -5.66 10.90 -2.60
CA LYS A 116 -5.52 12.17 -3.30
C LYS A 116 -4.88 13.23 -2.40
N GLU A 117 -5.26 13.25 -1.13
CA GLU A 117 -4.63 14.17 -0.16
C GLU A 117 -3.15 13.84 0.03
N VAL A 118 -2.81 12.54 0.06
CA VAL A 118 -1.41 12.10 0.15
C VAL A 118 -0.63 12.59 -1.06
N ALA A 119 -1.20 12.42 -2.27
CA ALA A 119 -0.56 12.90 -3.49
C ALA A 119 -0.31 14.40 -3.41
N ASN A 120 -1.32 15.19 -3.01
CA ASN A 120 -1.20 16.63 -2.90
C ASN A 120 -0.13 17.04 -1.90
N PHE A 121 -0.11 16.40 -0.73
CA PHE A 121 0.87 16.71 0.31
C PHE A 121 2.30 16.47 -0.15
N HIS A 122 2.52 15.37 -0.88
CA HIS A 122 3.85 14.99 -1.37
C HIS A 122 4.15 15.53 -2.78
N LYS A 123 3.30 16.43 -3.29
CA LYS A 123 3.47 17.07 -4.59
C LYS A 123 3.52 16.08 -5.76
N LEU A 124 2.73 15.03 -5.64
CA LEU A 124 2.52 14.07 -6.71
C LEU A 124 1.23 14.45 -7.45
N LYS A 125 1.11 13.96 -8.69
CA LYS A 125 -0.11 14.15 -9.47
C LYS A 125 -1.16 13.13 -9.05
N TRP A 126 -2.44 13.53 -9.09
CA TRP A 126 -3.55 12.60 -8.90
C TRP A 126 -4.08 12.24 -10.29
N ASN A 127 -3.87 10.98 -10.69
CA ASN A 127 -4.19 10.49 -12.03
C ASN A 127 -5.42 9.59 -12.08
N PHE A 128 -6.28 9.65 -11.07
CA PHE A 128 -7.46 8.80 -10.97
C PHE A 128 -8.72 9.65 -10.84
N GLU A 129 -9.79 9.19 -11.43
CA GLU A 129 -11.10 9.77 -11.29
C GLU A 129 -12.15 8.66 -11.25
#